data_2c4d18a632e17b6067073ed3b85b946c
#
_entry.id   2c4d18a632e17b6067073ed3b85b946c
#
_cell.length_a   1.000
_cell.length_b   1.000
_cell.length_c   1.000
_cell.angle_alpha   90.00
_cell.angle_beta   90.00
_cell.angle_gamma   90.00
#
_symmetry.space_group_name_H-M   'P 1'
#
loop_
_entity.id
_entity.type
_entity.pdbx_description
1 polymer ?
#
loop_
_entity_poly.entity_id
_entity_poly.type
_entity_poly.pdbx_seq_one_letter_code
_entity_poly.pdbx_strand_id
1 'polypeptide(L)'
;DVYAETYTTNNTLEENYLSENFLGNGEYVTLAGIQERDGKLFTAAVPMGLSQYGVKDGDGQWILPGNEDLVTTEPGGSGSGAYDVDELQWTQYPNECWIAIFDDENLSGKKLIKTDKISYACGRRKSQYYQMTWAADNGDIYVFSPSYAKSMKDVRQQTTLPAGVMRIKNGTESFDESYYVDFESLSGGLSFLRT
;
A
#
# COMPACT_ATOMS: atom_id res chain seq x y z
N ASP A 1 -2.17 -13.84 1.07
CA ASP A 1 -1.15 -14.08 2.11
C ASP A 1 0.09 -13.26 1.80
N VAL A 2 0.65 -12.63 2.80
CA VAL A 2 2.00 -12.07 2.69
C VAL A 2 2.96 -13.17 3.13
N TYR A 3 3.88 -13.49 2.25
CA TYR A 3 4.82 -14.58 2.41
C TYR A 3 6.24 -14.02 2.46
N ALA A 4 7.01 -14.44 3.44
CA ALA A 4 8.41 -14.08 3.57
C ALA A 4 9.28 -15.32 3.62
N GLU A 5 10.30 -15.35 2.77
CA GLU A 5 11.36 -16.37 2.78
C GLU A 5 12.65 -15.78 3.32
N THR A 6 13.24 -16.40 4.31
CA THR A 6 14.54 -16.03 4.85
C THR A 6 15.53 -17.17 4.63
N TYR A 7 16.59 -16.89 3.90
CA TYR A 7 17.69 -17.85 3.74
C TYR A 7 18.74 -17.63 4.82
N THR A 8 18.92 -18.63 5.67
CA THR A 8 19.98 -18.60 6.68
C THR A 8 21.35 -18.89 6.05
N THR A 9 22.44 -18.61 6.77
CA THR A 9 23.81 -18.91 6.34
C THR A 9 24.07 -20.39 6.09
N ASN A 10 23.16 -21.29 6.53
CA ASN A 10 23.22 -22.75 6.34
C ASN A 10 22.34 -23.24 5.18
N ASN A 11 21.82 -22.35 4.32
CA ASN A 11 20.84 -22.66 3.29
C ASN A 11 19.55 -23.29 3.81
N THR A 12 19.19 -23.03 5.05
CA THR A 12 17.89 -23.42 5.58
C THR A 12 16.86 -22.36 5.20
N LEU A 13 15.78 -22.77 4.56
CA LEU A 13 14.65 -21.90 4.25
C LEU A 13 13.76 -21.81 5.48
N GLU A 14 13.54 -20.61 5.96
CA GLU A 14 12.52 -20.30 6.96
C GLU A 14 11.37 -19.56 6.29
N GLU A 15 10.16 -20.06 6.45
CA GLU A 15 8.95 -19.54 5.85
C GLU A 15 8.07 -18.90 6.91
N ASN A 16 7.69 -17.66 6.71
CA ASN A 16 6.77 -16.93 7.58
C ASN A 16 5.53 -16.50 6.80
N TYR A 17 4.36 -16.79 7.34
CA TYR A 17 3.07 -16.39 6.75
C TYR A 17 2.46 -15.27 7.56
N LEU A 18 2.09 -14.19 6.87
CA LEU A 18 1.36 -13.08 7.46
C LEU A 18 -0.14 -13.23 7.21
N SER A 19 -0.94 -12.75 8.15
CA SER A 19 -2.41 -12.85 8.10
C SER A 19 -2.99 -12.22 6.83
N GLU A 20 -3.96 -12.87 6.23
CA GLU A 20 -4.77 -12.34 5.13
C GLU A 20 -5.43 -11.01 5.51
N ASN A 21 -5.94 -10.92 6.73
CA ASN A 21 -6.46 -9.67 7.28
C ASN A 21 -5.34 -8.83 7.90
N PHE A 22 -4.35 -8.49 7.10
CA PHE A 22 -3.11 -7.87 7.57
C PHE A 22 -3.31 -6.52 8.25
N LEU A 23 -4.17 -5.67 7.68
CA LEU A 23 -4.48 -4.33 8.22
C LEU A 23 -5.62 -4.34 9.23
N GLY A 24 -6.30 -5.45 9.42
CA GLY A 24 -7.50 -5.53 10.25
C GLY A 24 -8.77 -4.97 9.59
N ASN A 25 -8.72 -4.67 8.30
CA ASN A 25 -9.83 -4.14 7.50
C ASN A 25 -10.37 -5.14 6.47
N GLY A 26 -9.88 -6.37 6.51
CA GLY A 26 -10.32 -7.46 5.66
C GLY A 26 -9.63 -7.56 4.30
N GLU A 27 -8.77 -6.62 3.95
CA GLU A 27 -8.10 -6.63 2.67
C GLU A 27 -6.72 -7.30 2.73
N TYR A 28 -6.33 -7.95 1.62
CA TYR A 28 -4.95 -8.33 1.37
C TYR A 28 -4.10 -7.09 1.17
N VAL A 29 -2.81 -7.23 1.46
CA VAL A 29 -1.82 -6.18 1.21
C VAL A 29 -0.72 -6.67 0.28
N THR A 30 -0.11 -5.71 -0.40
CA THR A 30 1.23 -5.83 -0.97
C THR A 30 2.17 -5.00 -0.13
N LEU A 31 3.32 -5.55 0.23
CA LEU A 31 4.41 -4.79 0.85
C LEU A 31 5.26 -4.16 -0.26
N ALA A 32 5.41 -2.84 -0.22
CA ALA A 32 6.09 -2.09 -1.26
C ALA A 32 7.23 -1.24 -0.69
N GLY A 33 8.46 -1.58 -1.06
CA GLY A 33 9.67 -0.94 -0.54
C GLY A 33 9.92 -1.28 0.92
N ILE A 34 11.15 -1.67 1.23
CA ILE A 34 11.57 -1.97 2.60
C ILE A 34 12.72 -1.05 2.95
N GLN A 35 12.62 -0.39 4.10
CA GLN A 35 13.67 0.41 4.71
C GLN A 35 14.04 -0.20 6.05
N GLU A 36 15.33 -0.37 6.30
CA GLU A 36 15.83 -0.77 7.59
C GLU A 36 16.25 0.47 8.38
N ARG A 37 15.90 0.49 9.67
CA ARG A 37 16.35 1.50 10.63
C ARG A 37 16.41 0.90 12.02
N ASP A 38 17.59 0.93 12.64
CA ASP A 38 17.83 0.46 14.00
C ASP A 38 17.39 -1.00 14.23
N GLY A 39 17.61 -1.86 13.23
CA GLY A 39 17.23 -3.27 13.25
C GLY A 39 15.76 -3.55 12.95
N LYS A 40 14.95 -2.52 12.73
CA LYS A 40 13.53 -2.64 12.37
C LYS A 40 13.32 -2.42 10.88
N LEU A 41 12.31 -3.09 10.34
CA LEU A 41 11.90 -2.95 8.95
C LEU A 41 10.64 -2.10 8.84
N PHE A 42 10.68 -1.11 7.95
CA PHE A 42 9.56 -0.24 7.62
C PHE A 42 9.16 -0.46 6.17
N THR A 43 7.91 -0.78 5.92
CA THR A 43 7.41 -1.03 4.55
C THR A 43 6.01 -0.49 4.35
N ALA A 44 5.72 0.03 3.16
CA ALA A 44 4.36 0.41 2.81
C ALA A 44 3.49 -0.85 2.71
N ALA A 45 2.40 -0.89 3.47
CA ALA A 45 1.41 -1.94 3.40
C ALA A 45 0.22 -1.44 2.56
N VAL A 46 0.22 -1.80 1.28
CA VAL A 46 -0.74 -1.30 0.29
C VAL A 46 -1.95 -2.21 0.23
N PRO A 47 -3.15 -1.75 0.60
CA PRO A 47 -4.35 -2.56 0.55
C PRO A 47 -4.72 -2.90 -0.90
N MET A 48 -5.08 -4.15 -1.15
CA MET A 48 -5.34 -4.68 -2.50
C MET A 48 -6.82 -4.93 -2.81
N GLY A 49 -7.66 -5.03 -1.80
CA GLY A 49 -9.11 -5.15 -1.96
C GLY A 49 -9.62 -6.52 -2.38
N LEU A 50 -8.84 -7.60 -2.19
CA LEU A 50 -9.20 -8.86 -2.85
C LEU A 50 -9.76 -9.94 -1.92
N SER A 51 -9.31 -10.04 -0.67
CA SER A 51 -9.43 -11.28 0.06
C SER A 51 -10.82 -11.63 0.57
N GLN A 52 -11.43 -10.75 1.34
CA GLN A 52 -12.71 -11.08 1.96
C GLN A 52 -13.92 -10.93 1.02
N TYR A 53 -13.71 -10.33 -0.16
CA TYR A 53 -14.79 -10.05 -1.08
C TYR A 53 -14.93 -11.12 -2.17
N GLY A 54 -13.90 -11.91 -2.36
CA GLY A 54 -13.78 -12.90 -3.41
C GLY A 54 -12.53 -12.67 -4.26
N VAL A 55 -12.35 -13.51 -5.26
CA VAL A 55 -11.21 -13.47 -6.17
C VAL A 55 -11.68 -13.56 -7.61
N LYS A 56 -10.91 -12.98 -8.52
CA LYS A 56 -11.01 -13.26 -9.95
C LYS A 56 -10.14 -14.46 -10.24
N ASP A 57 -10.73 -15.52 -10.77
CA ASP A 57 -10.00 -16.64 -11.35
C ASP A 57 -9.91 -16.54 -12.89
N GLY A 58 -9.17 -17.45 -13.52
CA GLY A 58 -8.90 -17.39 -14.95
C GLY A 58 -10.13 -17.45 -15.85
N ASP A 59 -11.21 -18.04 -15.40
CA ASP A 59 -12.43 -18.30 -16.17
C ASP A 59 -13.63 -17.48 -15.68
N GLY A 60 -13.48 -16.72 -14.59
CA GLY A 60 -14.57 -15.95 -14.03
C GLY A 60 -14.22 -15.24 -12.74
N GLN A 61 -15.23 -14.60 -12.20
CA GLN A 61 -15.16 -13.98 -10.89
C GLN A 61 -15.90 -14.85 -9.89
N TRP A 62 -15.25 -15.14 -8.78
CA TRP A 62 -15.92 -15.73 -7.65
C TRP A 62 -16.04 -14.66 -6.56
N ILE A 63 -17.27 -14.23 -6.32
CA ILE A 63 -17.58 -13.18 -5.36
C ILE A 63 -18.33 -13.80 -4.19
N LEU A 64 -17.88 -13.54 -2.98
CA LEU A 64 -18.61 -13.98 -1.80
C LEU A 64 -20.00 -13.35 -1.76
N PRO A 65 -21.07 -14.12 -1.48
CA PRO A 65 -22.42 -13.59 -1.41
C PRO A 65 -22.53 -12.37 -0.49
N GLY A 66 -23.20 -11.34 -0.97
CA GLY A 66 -23.35 -10.06 -0.27
C GLY A 66 -22.27 -9.02 -0.60
N ASN A 67 -21.34 -9.34 -1.52
CA ASN A 67 -20.30 -8.40 -1.97
C ASN A 67 -20.44 -8.05 -3.47
N GLU A 68 -21.58 -8.30 -4.06
CA GLU A 68 -21.87 -8.10 -5.48
C GLU A 68 -21.76 -6.62 -5.88
N ASP A 69 -21.99 -5.71 -4.95
CA ASP A 69 -21.86 -4.27 -5.14
C ASP A 69 -20.40 -3.77 -5.14
N LEU A 70 -19.44 -4.63 -4.77
CA LEU A 70 -18.03 -4.31 -4.82
C LEU A 70 -17.40 -4.51 -6.20
N VAL A 71 -18.13 -5.10 -7.13
CA VAL A 71 -17.69 -5.26 -8.51
C VAL A 71 -17.58 -3.90 -9.18
N THR A 72 -16.60 -3.75 -10.06
CA THR A 72 -16.37 -2.50 -10.79
C THR A 72 -17.51 -2.18 -11.73
N THR A 73 -17.96 -0.95 -11.74
CA THR A 73 -19.01 -0.46 -12.65
C THR A 73 -18.43 0.24 -13.87
N GLU A 74 -17.16 0.62 -13.83
CA GLU A 74 -16.46 1.31 -14.90
C GLU A 74 -15.07 0.72 -15.10
N PRO A 75 -14.60 0.60 -16.34
CA PRO A 75 -13.25 0.15 -16.59
C PRO A 75 -12.25 1.22 -16.15
N GLY A 76 -11.05 0.81 -15.74
CA GLY A 76 -10.06 1.76 -15.28
C GLY A 76 -8.65 1.21 -15.18
N GLY A 77 -7.79 1.96 -14.49
CA GLY A 77 -6.39 1.64 -14.38
C GLY A 77 -5.62 1.90 -15.68
N SER A 78 -4.42 1.35 -15.79
CA SER A 78 -3.60 1.49 -16.99
C SER A 78 -2.63 0.33 -17.16
N GLY A 79 -2.35 -0.03 -18.41
CA GLY A 79 -1.44 -1.11 -18.78
C GLY A 79 -1.84 -2.45 -18.17
N SER A 80 -0.91 -3.23 -17.59
CA SER A 80 -1.20 -4.55 -17.00
C SER A 80 -1.94 -4.47 -15.65
N GLY A 81 -2.19 -3.28 -15.14
CA GLY A 81 -3.04 -3.05 -13.98
C GLY A 81 -4.42 -2.52 -14.34
N ALA A 82 -4.77 -2.53 -15.63
CA ALA A 82 -6.11 -2.20 -16.07
C ALA A 82 -7.11 -3.28 -15.57
N TYR A 83 -8.32 -2.83 -15.31
CA TYR A 83 -9.44 -3.70 -14.95
C TYR A 83 -10.63 -3.34 -15.84
N ASP A 84 -11.47 -4.33 -16.10
CA ASP A 84 -12.69 -4.19 -16.89
C ASP A 84 -13.92 -4.05 -15.97
N VAL A 85 -15.06 -3.72 -16.58
CA VAL A 85 -16.36 -3.78 -15.90
C VAL A 85 -16.60 -5.19 -15.38
N ASP A 86 -17.28 -5.29 -14.26
CA ASP A 86 -17.60 -6.55 -13.57
C ASP A 86 -16.40 -7.28 -12.93
N GLU A 87 -15.26 -6.63 -12.83
CA GLU A 87 -14.16 -7.15 -12.03
C GLU A 87 -14.28 -6.73 -10.56
N LEU A 88 -13.68 -7.53 -9.65
CA LEU A 88 -13.56 -7.15 -8.26
C LEU A 88 -12.73 -5.88 -8.13
N GLN A 89 -13.22 -4.99 -7.29
CA GLN A 89 -12.54 -3.73 -7.04
C GLN A 89 -11.21 -3.95 -6.34
N TRP A 90 -10.33 -3.01 -6.56
CA TRP A 90 -9.11 -2.84 -5.79
C TRP A 90 -9.47 -2.41 -4.35
N THR A 91 -8.72 -1.58 -3.69
CA THR A 91 -9.01 -1.22 -2.32
C THR A 91 -10.28 -0.38 -2.15
N GLN A 92 -10.99 -0.60 -1.05
CA GLN A 92 -12.05 0.27 -0.53
C GLN A 92 -11.48 1.43 0.33
N TYR A 93 -10.16 1.49 0.51
CA TYR A 93 -9.48 2.46 1.38
C TYR A 93 -8.48 3.34 0.62
N PRO A 94 -8.92 4.10 -0.43
CA PRO A 94 -8.03 4.91 -1.25
C PRO A 94 -7.45 6.13 -0.51
N ASN A 95 -8.03 6.50 0.62
CA ASN A 95 -7.65 7.66 1.42
C ASN A 95 -6.80 7.32 2.65
N GLU A 96 -6.20 6.14 2.67
CA GLU A 96 -5.35 5.70 3.77
C GLU A 96 -3.96 5.30 3.27
N CYS A 97 -2.94 5.73 4.00
CA CYS A 97 -1.57 5.28 3.80
C CYS A 97 -1.10 4.52 5.03
N TRP A 98 -0.75 3.27 4.85
CA TRP A 98 -0.32 2.36 5.90
C TRP A 98 1.16 2.04 5.78
N ILE A 99 1.84 2.03 6.92
CA ILE A 99 3.19 1.48 7.07
C ILE A 99 3.14 0.34 8.07
N ALA A 100 3.71 -0.79 7.70
CA ALA A 100 4.00 -1.88 8.61
C ALA A 100 5.43 -1.76 9.12
N ILE A 101 5.60 -1.96 10.41
CA ILE A 101 6.89 -1.94 11.10
C ILE A 101 7.08 -3.32 11.72
N PHE A 102 8.21 -3.94 11.45
CA PHE A 102 8.59 -5.23 12.02
C PHE A 102 9.85 -5.08 12.87
N ASP A 103 9.96 -5.90 13.90
CA ASP A 103 11.09 -5.84 14.84
C ASP A 103 12.37 -6.43 14.25
N ASP A 104 12.25 -7.29 13.24
CA ASP A 104 13.37 -8.00 12.63
C ASP A 104 13.06 -8.50 11.20
N GLU A 105 14.05 -9.12 10.58
CA GLU A 105 13.98 -9.71 9.23
C GLU A 105 13.03 -10.91 9.10
N ASN A 106 12.62 -11.52 10.22
CA ASN A 106 11.62 -12.59 10.23
C ASN A 106 10.19 -12.02 10.26
N LEU A 107 10.03 -10.72 10.11
CA LEU A 107 8.76 -10.00 10.14
C LEU A 107 7.99 -10.19 11.46
N SER A 108 8.72 -10.31 12.58
CA SER A 108 8.12 -10.41 13.91
C SER A 108 7.64 -9.05 14.42
N GLY A 109 6.85 -9.06 15.49
CA GLY A 109 6.45 -7.84 16.22
C GLY A 109 5.69 -6.81 15.40
N LYS A 110 4.85 -7.27 14.45
CA LYS A 110 4.10 -6.38 13.54
C LYS A 110 3.40 -5.24 14.27
N LYS A 111 3.74 -4.02 13.91
CA LYS A 111 3.06 -2.78 14.27
C LYS A 111 2.58 -2.06 13.03
N LEU A 112 1.36 -1.56 13.04
CA LEU A 112 0.78 -0.79 11.94
C LEU A 112 0.60 0.65 12.35
N ILE A 113 0.99 1.57 11.47
CA ILE A 113 0.69 2.99 11.57
C ILE A 113 0.01 3.46 10.31
N LYS A 114 -0.88 4.43 10.40
CA LYS A 114 -1.57 5.00 9.25
C LYS A 114 -1.68 6.52 9.32
N THR A 115 -1.87 7.12 8.14
CA THR A 115 -2.24 8.53 7.98
C THR A 115 -3.33 8.65 6.91
N ASP A 116 -4.15 9.67 7.03
CA ASP A 116 -5.19 10.07 6.06
C ASP A 116 -4.81 11.37 5.30
N LYS A 117 -3.57 11.83 5.43
CA LYS A 117 -3.07 13.03 4.74
C LYS A 117 -2.61 12.76 3.32
N ILE A 118 -2.25 11.51 3.01
CA ILE A 118 -1.86 11.02 1.69
C ILE A 118 -2.57 9.71 1.41
N SER A 119 -2.79 9.41 0.12
CA SER A 119 -3.26 8.11 -0.34
C SER A 119 -2.18 7.03 -0.13
N TYR A 120 -2.47 5.78 -0.42
CA TYR A 120 -1.51 4.69 -0.25
C TYR A 120 -0.16 4.97 -0.92
N ALA A 121 0.94 4.58 -0.24
CA ALA A 121 2.31 4.80 -0.69
C ALA A 121 2.72 3.73 -1.72
N CYS A 122 2.21 3.86 -2.93
CA CYS A 122 2.49 2.95 -4.02
C CYS A 122 2.44 3.70 -5.34
N GLY A 123 3.34 3.37 -6.23
CA GLY A 123 3.35 3.87 -7.59
C GLY A 123 2.30 3.18 -8.45
N ARG A 124 2.48 3.29 -9.76
CA ARG A 124 1.60 2.72 -10.77
C ARG A 124 1.34 1.24 -10.53
N ARG A 125 0.08 0.82 -10.60
CA ARG A 125 -0.38 -0.57 -10.51
C ARG A 125 -0.20 -1.22 -9.14
N LYS A 126 -0.05 -0.43 -8.09
CA LYS A 126 0.25 -0.95 -6.75
C LYS A 126 1.40 -1.96 -6.76
N SER A 127 2.42 -1.67 -7.56
CA SER A 127 3.54 -2.57 -7.77
C SER A 127 4.57 -2.42 -6.66
N GLN A 128 5.04 -3.54 -6.14
CA GLN A 128 6.17 -3.61 -5.20
C GLN A 128 7.49 -3.11 -5.81
N TYR A 129 7.56 -2.94 -7.11
CA TYR A 129 8.76 -2.42 -7.81
C TYR A 129 8.97 -0.92 -7.61
N TYR A 130 7.95 -0.19 -7.18
CA TYR A 130 8.05 1.24 -6.94
C TYR A 130 8.21 1.52 -5.47
N GLN A 131 9.43 1.83 -5.08
CA GLN A 131 9.75 2.18 -3.70
C GLN A 131 9.27 3.59 -3.38
N MET A 132 8.26 3.68 -2.51
CA MET A 132 7.67 4.94 -2.07
C MET A 132 8.07 5.30 -0.63
N THR A 133 9.05 4.59 -0.08
CA THR A 133 9.64 4.89 1.22
C THR A 133 11.14 5.13 1.07
N TRP A 134 11.68 6.08 1.81
CA TRP A 134 13.08 6.43 1.75
C TRP A 134 13.63 6.69 3.15
N ALA A 135 14.68 5.95 3.55
CA ALA A 135 15.43 6.23 4.76
C ALA A 135 16.54 7.24 4.45
N ALA A 136 16.52 8.37 5.12
CA ALA A 136 17.53 9.40 4.99
C ALA A 136 18.69 9.17 5.98
N ASP A 137 19.85 9.78 5.70
CA ASP A 137 21.06 9.64 6.50
C ASP A 137 20.88 10.08 7.98
N ASN A 138 19.92 10.96 8.25
CA ASN A 138 19.58 11.39 9.61
C ASN A 138 18.67 10.41 10.35
N GLY A 139 18.31 9.28 9.74
CA GLY A 139 17.42 8.25 10.30
C GLY A 139 15.93 8.54 10.16
N ASP A 140 15.52 9.67 9.57
CA ASP A 140 14.12 9.89 9.22
C ASP A 140 13.71 8.98 8.06
N ILE A 141 12.46 8.49 8.07
CA ILE A 141 11.89 7.76 6.93
C ILE A 141 10.81 8.64 6.30
N TYR A 142 10.96 8.90 5.00
CA TYR A 142 9.99 9.64 4.21
C TYR A 142 9.10 8.68 3.45
N VAL A 143 7.79 8.95 3.48
CA VAL A 143 6.75 8.13 2.86
C VAL A 143 6.05 8.97 1.81
N PHE A 144 6.14 8.55 0.55
CA PHE A 144 5.64 9.26 -0.61
C PHE A 144 4.34 8.63 -1.11
N SER A 145 3.40 9.44 -1.53
CA SER A 145 2.26 9.01 -2.31
C SER A 145 2.13 9.86 -3.58
N PRO A 146 2.13 9.24 -4.77
CA PRO A 146 1.85 9.94 -6.02
C PRO A 146 0.35 10.15 -6.24
N SER A 147 -0.50 9.78 -5.29
CA SER A 147 -1.97 9.79 -5.39
C SER A 147 -2.49 9.05 -6.62
N TYR A 148 -1.92 7.88 -6.88
CA TYR A 148 -2.29 7.07 -8.04
C TYR A 148 -3.79 6.75 -8.10
N ALA A 149 -4.45 6.65 -6.94
CA ALA A 149 -5.88 6.43 -6.86
C ALA A 149 -6.74 7.51 -7.54
N LYS A 150 -6.20 8.71 -7.84
CA LYS A 150 -6.89 9.70 -8.68
C LYS A 150 -7.12 9.23 -10.12
N SER A 151 -6.35 8.25 -10.59
CA SER A 151 -6.46 7.69 -11.93
C SER A 151 -7.53 6.61 -12.06
N MET A 152 -8.09 6.15 -10.94
CA MET A 152 -9.16 5.14 -10.95
C MET A 152 -10.45 5.73 -11.54
N LYS A 153 -11.21 4.90 -12.24
CA LYS A 153 -12.46 5.31 -12.88
C LYS A 153 -13.66 5.15 -11.95
N ASP A 154 -13.71 4.07 -11.20
CA ASP A 154 -14.76 3.87 -10.20
C ASP A 154 -14.55 4.87 -9.06
N VAL A 155 -15.56 5.70 -8.82
CA VAL A 155 -15.53 6.78 -7.82
C VAL A 155 -15.25 6.26 -6.40
N ARG A 156 -15.63 5.02 -6.09
CA ARG A 156 -15.39 4.38 -4.80
C ARG A 156 -13.91 4.10 -4.54
N GLN A 157 -13.11 4.04 -5.61
CA GLN A 157 -11.67 3.77 -5.56
C GLN A 157 -10.82 5.02 -5.70
N GLN A 158 -11.45 6.14 -5.98
CA GLN A 158 -10.74 7.41 -6.17
C GLN A 158 -10.34 8.03 -4.83
N THR A 159 -9.23 8.75 -4.86
CA THR A 159 -8.83 9.64 -3.78
C THR A 159 -8.94 11.10 -4.22
N THR A 160 -9.25 11.98 -3.29
CA THR A 160 -9.12 13.43 -3.45
C THR A 160 -7.83 13.96 -2.81
N LEU A 161 -7.12 13.10 -2.07
CA LEU A 161 -5.89 13.50 -1.38
C LEU A 161 -4.79 13.86 -2.40
N PRO A 162 -3.98 14.88 -2.13
CA PRO A 162 -2.92 15.30 -3.04
C PRO A 162 -1.77 14.28 -3.04
N ALA A 163 -0.95 14.35 -4.09
CA ALA A 163 0.38 13.74 -4.05
C ALA A 163 1.21 14.46 -2.97
N GLY A 164 1.89 13.69 -2.12
CA GLY A 164 2.57 14.30 -0.99
C GLY A 164 3.55 13.38 -0.28
N VAL A 165 4.15 13.93 0.76
CA VAL A 165 5.14 13.24 1.61
C VAL A 165 4.80 13.41 3.07
N MET A 166 4.84 12.31 3.78
CA MET A 166 4.83 12.26 5.24
C MET A 166 6.19 11.79 5.75
N ARG A 167 6.50 12.05 7.02
CA ARG A 167 7.72 11.63 7.67
C ARG A 167 7.43 10.74 8.87
N ILE A 168 8.29 9.76 9.08
CA ILE A 168 8.44 9.03 10.34
C ILE A 168 9.77 9.50 10.91
N LYS A 169 9.74 10.29 11.97
CA LYS A 169 10.93 10.90 12.56
C LYS A 169 11.84 9.83 13.15
N ASN A 170 13.14 10.04 13.06
CA ASN A 170 14.14 9.17 13.67
C ASN A 170 13.82 8.90 15.16
N GLY A 171 13.98 7.63 15.58
CA GLY A 171 13.66 7.17 16.92
C GLY A 171 12.17 7.04 17.24
N THR A 172 11.26 7.23 16.26
CA THR A 172 9.82 7.07 16.45
C THR A 172 9.24 5.97 15.54
N GLU A 173 8.10 5.45 15.93
CA GLU A 173 7.30 4.48 15.17
C GLU A 173 5.88 5.02 14.97
N SER A 174 5.79 6.26 14.51
CA SER A 174 4.55 6.95 14.19
C SER A 174 4.81 8.00 13.12
N PHE A 175 3.79 8.34 12.34
CA PHE A 175 3.87 9.50 11.48
C PHE A 175 4.07 10.78 12.28
N ASP A 176 4.94 11.66 11.79
CA ASP A 176 5.15 12.99 12.34
C ASP A 176 4.07 13.93 11.82
N GLU A 177 3.07 14.19 12.64
CA GLU A 177 1.92 15.03 12.28
C GLU A 177 2.29 16.49 12.01
N SER A 178 3.49 16.92 12.43
CA SER A 178 4.00 18.27 12.17
C SER A 178 4.69 18.40 10.81
N TYR A 179 4.94 17.29 10.11
CA TYR A 179 5.60 17.25 8.81
C TYR A 179 4.68 16.69 7.73
N TYR A 180 4.31 17.55 6.82
CA TYR A 180 3.54 17.19 5.63
C TYR A 180 3.91 18.10 4.46
N VAL A 181 4.17 17.52 3.31
CA VAL A 181 4.43 18.25 2.07
C VAL A 181 3.36 17.89 1.05
N ASP A 182 2.59 18.87 0.63
CA ASP A 182 1.60 18.76 -0.43
C ASP A 182 2.24 19.24 -1.75
N PHE A 183 2.54 18.31 -2.64
CA PHE A 183 3.18 18.61 -3.92
C PHE A 183 2.24 19.34 -4.89
N GLU A 184 0.94 19.09 -4.80
CA GLU A 184 -0.02 19.75 -5.67
C GLU A 184 -0.13 21.23 -5.31
N SER A 185 -0.20 21.55 -4.04
CA SER A 185 -0.17 22.95 -3.59
C SER A 185 1.12 23.66 -3.97
N LEU A 186 2.27 23.00 -3.81
CA LEU A 186 3.59 23.56 -4.14
C LEU A 186 3.77 23.78 -5.65
N SER A 187 3.18 22.94 -6.48
CA SER A 187 3.32 23.01 -7.93
C SER A 187 2.24 23.84 -8.63
N GLY A 188 1.30 24.42 -7.89
CA GLY A 188 0.17 25.14 -8.46
C GLY A 188 -0.90 24.24 -9.07
N GLY A 189 -1.08 23.03 -8.50
CA GLY A 189 -2.14 22.10 -8.87
C GLY A 189 -1.73 21.00 -9.84
N LEU A 190 -0.42 20.80 -10.07
CA LEU A 190 0.06 19.69 -10.88
C LEU A 190 0.04 18.39 -10.05
N SER A 191 -0.64 17.39 -10.57
CA SER A 191 -0.66 16.05 -9.97
C SER A 191 0.57 15.24 -10.41
N PHE A 192 1.31 14.68 -9.46
CA PHE A 192 2.49 13.86 -9.72
C PHE A 192 2.09 12.40 -9.91
N LEU A 193 1.27 12.12 -10.92
CA LEU A 193 0.83 10.76 -11.23
C LEU A 193 1.88 9.90 -11.93
N ARG A 194 3.04 10.45 -12.23
CA ARG A 194 4.13 9.72 -12.89
C ARG A 194 5.34 9.61 -11.98
N THR A 195 5.62 8.42 -11.58
CA THR A 195 6.95 7.95 -11.19
C THR A 195 7.29 6.73 -12.00
#